data_75b65d344f1716051736868c02bd9fed
#
_entry.id   75b65d344f1716051736868c02bd9fed
#
_cell.length_a   1.000
_cell.length_b   1.000
_cell.length_c   1.000
_cell.angle_alpha   90.00
_cell.angle_beta   90.00
_cell.angle_gamma   90.00
#
_symmetry.space_group_name_H-M   'P 1'
#
loop_
_entity.id
_entity.type
_entity.pdbx_description
1 polymer ?
#
loop_
_entity_poly.entity_id
_entity_poly.type
_entity_poly.pdbx_seq_one_letter_code
_entity_poly.pdbx_strand_id
1 'polypeptide(L)'
;MQGYLKTEVTFYLKAPQVVSKKPTPKAKTKTWERYERFLNEQIYCAKKPDLDNLEKAIYDSISDANCIWWDDNQVVEHTTRKVYSPNPRIEIKIKKI
;
A
#
# COMPACT_ATOMS: atom_id res chain seq x y z
N MET A 1 -9.41 19.22 -6.96
CA MET A 1 -10.58 19.20 -6.05
C MET A 1 -10.46 20.27 -5.00
N GLN A 2 -11.56 20.90 -4.65
CA GLN A 2 -11.64 21.88 -3.57
C GLN A 2 -12.27 21.26 -2.32
N GLY A 3 -12.01 21.86 -1.16
CA GLY A 3 -12.59 21.43 0.10
C GLY A 3 -11.77 20.39 0.82
N TYR A 4 -12.38 19.74 1.80
CA TYR A 4 -11.70 18.72 2.59
C TYR A 4 -11.71 17.38 1.87
N LEU A 5 -10.58 16.66 1.94
CA LEU A 5 -10.38 15.41 1.26
C LEU A 5 -10.01 14.31 2.25
N LYS A 6 -10.46 13.10 1.94
CA LYS A 6 -10.06 11.86 2.59
C LYS A 6 -9.28 11.00 1.60
N THR A 7 -8.14 10.48 2.01
CA THR A 7 -7.35 9.58 1.16
C THR A 7 -7.21 8.21 1.79
N GLU A 8 -7.19 7.19 0.95
CA GLU A 8 -6.80 5.83 1.30
C GLU A 8 -5.73 5.39 0.34
N VAL A 9 -4.53 5.12 0.85
CA VAL A 9 -3.37 4.73 0.04
C VAL A 9 -2.89 3.36 0.49
N THR A 10 -2.74 2.44 -0.45
CA THR A 10 -2.15 1.14 -0.19
C THR A 10 -0.93 0.95 -1.08
N PHE A 11 0.21 0.68 -0.45
CA PHE A 11 1.44 0.33 -1.14
C PHE A 11 1.54 -1.19 -1.20
N TYR A 12 1.43 -1.75 -2.39
CA TYR A 12 1.58 -3.17 -2.65
C TYR A 12 3.02 -3.43 -3.05
N LEU A 13 3.79 -4.06 -2.16
CA LEU A 13 5.23 -4.19 -2.29
C LEU A 13 5.63 -5.63 -2.63
N LYS A 14 6.76 -5.75 -3.33
CA LYS A 14 7.35 -7.04 -3.65
C LYS A 14 7.78 -7.74 -2.35
N ALA A 15 7.35 -9.00 -2.20
CA ALA A 15 7.69 -9.80 -1.03
C ALA A 15 9.06 -10.50 -1.19
N PRO A 16 9.75 -10.80 -0.07
CA PRO A 16 10.91 -11.68 -0.10
C PRO A 16 10.52 -13.08 -0.61
N GLN A 17 11.48 -13.80 -1.18
CA GLN A 17 11.22 -15.14 -1.70
C GLN A 17 10.64 -16.11 -0.67
N VAL A 18 11.01 -15.96 0.60
CA VAL A 18 10.47 -16.79 1.67
C VAL A 18 8.95 -16.68 1.80
N VAL A 19 8.39 -15.55 1.41
CA VAL A 19 6.94 -15.30 1.44
C VAL A 19 6.31 -15.57 0.08
N SER A 20 6.95 -15.17 -1.01
CA SER A 20 6.39 -15.19 -2.37
C SER A 20 6.55 -16.51 -3.10
N LYS A 21 7.45 -17.38 -2.63
CA LYS A 21 7.69 -18.67 -3.28
C LYS A 21 6.51 -19.63 -3.03
N LYS A 22 5.98 -20.22 -4.11
CA LYS A 22 4.93 -21.23 -4.00
C LYS A 22 5.48 -22.44 -3.21
N PRO A 23 4.79 -22.86 -2.14
CA PRO A 23 5.22 -24.02 -1.37
C PRO A 23 5.17 -25.32 -2.18
N THR A 24 5.98 -26.29 -1.79
CA THR A 24 5.91 -27.63 -2.38
C THR A 24 4.70 -28.38 -1.81
N PRO A 25 4.20 -29.45 -2.50
CA PRO A 25 3.08 -30.23 -1.97
C PRO A 25 3.32 -30.82 -0.59
N LYS A 26 4.59 -31.03 -0.21
CA LYS A 26 4.98 -31.57 1.10
C LYS A 26 5.15 -30.52 2.19
N ALA A 27 4.97 -29.24 1.87
CA ALA A 27 5.12 -28.16 2.83
C ALA A 27 4.04 -28.24 3.93
N LYS A 28 4.37 -27.70 5.11
CA LYS A 28 3.45 -27.68 6.26
C LYS A 28 2.23 -26.81 5.94
N THR A 29 1.10 -27.11 6.56
CA THR A 29 -0.14 -26.34 6.41
C THR A 29 0.07 -24.86 6.67
N LYS A 30 0.83 -24.49 7.71
CA LYS A 30 1.13 -23.09 8.02
C LYS A 30 1.83 -22.34 6.88
N THR A 31 2.71 -23.03 6.14
CA THR A 31 3.40 -22.46 4.99
C THR A 31 2.42 -22.17 3.86
N TRP A 32 1.49 -23.08 3.60
CA TRP A 32 0.45 -22.88 2.60
C TRP A 32 -0.52 -21.78 2.98
N GLU A 33 -0.92 -21.70 4.26
CA GLU A 33 -1.79 -20.64 4.75
C GLU A 33 -1.14 -19.26 4.59
N ARG A 34 0.16 -19.16 4.89
CA ARG A 34 0.89 -17.91 4.69
C ARG A 34 0.94 -17.52 3.21
N TYR A 35 1.19 -18.50 2.34
CA TYR A 35 1.22 -18.25 0.90
C TYR A 35 -0.13 -17.76 0.38
N GLU A 36 -1.24 -18.37 0.82
CA GLU A 36 -2.57 -17.93 0.47
C GLU A 36 -2.85 -16.50 0.94
N ARG A 37 -2.45 -16.17 2.15
CA ARG A 37 -2.58 -14.79 2.65
C ARG A 37 -1.76 -13.82 1.81
N PHE A 38 -0.58 -14.22 1.37
CA PHE A 38 0.23 -13.40 0.46
C PHE A 38 -0.51 -13.17 -0.87
N LEU A 39 -1.07 -14.21 -1.48
CA LEU A 39 -1.83 -14.08 -2.73
C LEU A 39 -3.05 -13.16 -2.58
N ASN A 40 -3.66 -13.14 -1.40
CA ASN A 40 -4.79 -12.27 -1.09
C ASN A 40 -4.38 -10.91 -0.53
N GLU A 41 -3.08 -10.59 -0.56
CA GLU A 41 -2.55 -9.30 -0.13
C GLU A 41 -2.89 -8.97 1.33
N GLN A 42 -2.82 -9.96 2.20
CA GLN A 42 -3.19 -9.86 3.62
C GLN A 42 -2.00 -9.84 4.57
N ILE A 43 -0.76 -9.81 4.06
CA ILE A 43 0.44 -9.76 4.89
C ILE A 43 1.02 -8.36 4.87
N TYR A 44 1.08 -7.71 6.05
CA TYR A 44 1.68 -6.40 6.18
C TYR A 44 3.19 -6.46 5.98
N CYS A 45 3.73 -5.44 5.31
CA CYS A 45 5.17 -5.27 5.17
C CYS A 45 5.70 -4.41 6.31
N ALA A 46 6.48 -5.02 7.22
CA ALA A 46 7.08 -4.32 8.35
C ALA A 46 8.52 -3.85 8.07
N LYS A 47 9.00 -4.02 6.85
CA LYS A 47 10.36 -3.64 6.45
C LYS A 47 10.38 -2.30 5.73
N LYS A 48 11.58 -1.73 5.57
CA LYS A 48 11.77 -0.50 4.80
C LYS A 48 11.24 -0.65 3.36
N PRO A 49 10.81 0.44 2.71
CA PRO A 49 10.85 1.82 3.19
C PRO A 49 9.76 2.12 4.23
N ASP A 50 10.01 3.14 5.07
CA ASP A 50 9.04 3.55 6.08
C ASP A 50 7.79 4.14 5.43
N LEU A 51 6.64 3.89 6.06
CA LEU A 51 5.35 4.34 5.55
C LEU A 51 5.27 5.86 5.40
N ASP A 52 5.83 6.60 6.36
CA ASP A 52 5.87 8.06 6.34
C ASP A 52 6.58 8.59 5.08
N ASN A 53 7.70 7.98 4.73
CA ASN A 53 8.48 8.40 3.56
C ASN A 53 7.74 8.11 2.26
N LEU A 54 7.09 6.96 2.17
CA LEU A 54 6.28 6.59 1.00
C LEU A 54 5.11 7.53 0.83
N GLU A 55 4.40 7.82 1.90
CA GLU A 55 3.24 8.69 1.90
C GLU A 55 3.62 10.12 1.51
N LYS A 56 4.70 10.64 2.09
CA LYS A 56 5.20 11.97 1.76
C LYS A 56 5.54 12.12 0.29
N ALA A 57 6.24 11.12 -0.28
CA ALA A 57 6.60 11.15 -1.70
C ALA A 57 5.37 11.18 -2.61
N ILE A 58 4.33 10.41 -2.28
CA ILE A 58 3.09 10.37 -3.06
C ILE A 58 2.35 11.70 -2.96
N TYR A 59 2.22 12.26 -1.76
CA TYR A 59 1.49 13.52 -1.57
C TYR A 59 2.23 14.68 -2.23
N ASP A 60 3.54 14.74 -2.13
CA ASP A 60 4.36 15.76 -2.80
C ASP A 60 4.16 15.67 -4.33
N SER A 61 4.16 14.46 -4.89
CA SER A 61 3.94 14.25 -6.32
C SER A 61 2.56 14.71 -6.78
N ILE A 62 1.53 14.43 -6.00
CA ILE A 62 0.16 14.84 -6.34
C ILE A 62 0.01 16.35 -6.23
N SER A 63 0.59 16.96 -5.20
CA SER A 63 0.55 18.40 -5.02
C SER A 63 1.32 19.14 -6.12
N ASP A 64 2.49 18.64 -6.50
CA ASP A 64 3.29 19.22 -7.58
C ASP A 64 2.58 19.13 -8.93
N ALA A 65 1.86 18.04 -9.18
CA ALA A 65 1.08 17.88 -10.39
C ALA A 65 -0.15 18.82 -10.43
N ASN A 66 -0.61 19.26 -9.27
CA ASN A 66 -1.72 20.20 -9.10
C ASN A 66 -2.99 19.80 -9.85
N CYS A 67 -3.21 18.49 -9.99
CA CYS A 67 -4.32 17.96 -10.79
C CYS A 67 -5.46 17.38 -9.94
N ILE A 68 -5.21 17.06 -8.66
CA ILE A 68 -6.19 16.45 -7.76
C ILE A 68 -6.53 17.39 -6.62
N TRP A 69 -5.52 17.93 -5.94
CA TRP A 69 -5.74 18.96 -4.93
C TRP A 69 -4.74 20.10 -5.10
N TRP A 70 -5.04 21.23 -4.47
CA TRP A 70 -4.21 22.42 -4.56
C TRP A 70 -3.12 22.47 -3.51
N ASP A 71 -3.37 21.84 -2.34
CA ASP A 71 -2.48 21.85 -1.19
C ASP A 71 -2.68 20.57 -0.37
N ASP A 72 -1.61 20.01 0.16
CA ASP A 72 -1.63 18.85 1.05
C ASP A 72 -2.53 19.08 2.27
N ASN A 73 -2.68 20.32 2.71
CA ASN A 73 -3.55 20.68 3.83
C ASN A 73 -5.04 20.38 3.56
N GLN A 74 -5.45 20.13 2.33
CA GLN A 74 -6.80 19.71 2.00
C GLN A 74 -7.07 18.27 2.48
N VAL A 75 -6.03 17.46 2.64
CA VAL A 75 -6.16 16.09 3.13
C VAL A 75 -6.24 16.13 4.65
N VAL A 76 -7.45 15.96 5.18
CA VAL A 76 -7.71 16.07 6.62
C VAL A 76 -7.93 14.70 7.27
N GLU A 77 -8.07 13.66 6.49
CA GLU A 77 -8.20 12.29 6.96
C GLU A 77 -7.52 11.35 5.98
N HIS A 78 -6.72 10.43 6.49
CA HIS A 78 -6.06 9.46 5.62
C HIS A 78 -5.89 8.11 6.30
N THR A 79 -5.86 7.07 5.47
CA THR A 79 -5.47 5.72 5.87
C THR A 79 -4.39 5.26 4.91
N THR A 80 -3.27 4.80 5.44
CA THR A 80 -2.13 4.37 4.64
C THR A 80 -1.63 3.04 5.17
N ARG A 81 -1.33 2.11 4.25
CA ARG A 81 -0.83 0.78 4.63
C ARG A 81 0.15 0.25 3.60
N LYS A 82 1.01 -0.67 4.05
CA LYS A 82 1.94 -1.43 3.22
C LYS A 82 1.64 -2.91 3.36
N VAL A 83 1.46 -3.58 2.25
CA VAL A 83 1.27 -5.03 2.23
C VAL A 83 2.15 -5.66 1.16
N TYR A 84 2.49 -6.92 1.33
CA TYR A 84 3.14 -7.68 0.27
C TYR A 84 2.12 -8.09 -0.78
N SER A 85 2.54 -8.11 -2.03
CA SER A 85 1.66 -8.48 -3.14
C SER A 85 2.43 -9.21 -4.23
N PRO A 86 1.80 -10.19 -4.90
CA PRO A 86 2.34 -10.77 -6.11
C PRO A 86 2.27 -9.81 -7.31
N ASN A 87 1.54 -8.69 -7.17
CA ASN A 87 1.41 -7.65 -8.19
C ASN A 87 1.71 -6.28 -7.57
N PRO A 88 3.00 -5.91 -7.43
CA PRO A 88 3.40 -4.64 -6.80
C PRO A 88 2.80 -3.43 -7.52
N ARG A 89 2.21 -2.54 -6.74
CA ARG A 89 1.55 -1.33 -7.25
C ARG A 89 1.22 -0.38 -6.11
N ILE A 90 0.69 0.78 -6.46
CA ILE A 90 0.15 1.74 -5.50
C ILE A 90 -1.31 2.00 -5.88
N GLU A 91 -2.21 1.85 -4.92
CA GLU A 91 -3.62 2.19 -5.11
C GLU A 91 -3.99 3.37 -4.22
N ILE A 92 -4.61 4.37 -4.81
CA ILE A 92 -5.01 5.59 -4.12
C ILE A 92 -6.50 5.81 -4.35
N LYS A 93 -7.24 5.99 -3.24
CA LYS A 93 -8.63 6.40 -3.28
C LYS A 93 -8.74 7.77 -2.64
N ILE A 94 -9.36 8.70 -3.32
CA ILE A 94 -9.53 10.08 -2.85
C ILE A 94 -11.02 10.38 -2.85
N LYS A 95 -11.53 10.81 -1.70
CA LYS A 95 -12.93 11.18 -1.55
C LYS A 95 -13.05 12.59 -1.02
N LYS A 96 -14.00 13.33 -1.54
CA LYS A 96 -14.38 14.64 -1.00
C LYS A 96 -15.30 14.43 0.21
N ILE A 97 -14.96 15.09 1.30
CA ILE A 97 -15.77 15.03 2.54
C ILE A 97 -16.90 16.07 2.46
#